data_477bec0447e2722d6e5cb95a38d14e62
#
_entry.id   477bec0447e2722d6e5cb95a38d14e62
#
_cell.length_a   1.000
_cell.length_b   1.000
_cell.length_c   1.000
_cell.angle_alpha   90.00
_cell.angle_beta   90.00
_cell.angle_gamma   90.00
#
_symmetry.space_group_name_H-M   'P 1'
#
loop_
_entity.id
_entity.type
_entity.pdbx_description
1 polymer ?
#
loop_
_entity_poly.entity_id
_entity_poly.type
_entity_poly.pdbx_seq_one_letter_code
_entity_poly.pdbx_strand_id
1 'polypeptide(L)'
;MQFLYKIPGYILLLFGGFCLSWGGFVIRSFEEASVWQILLLRSSFFMIALIIFLIITYKKNTIRVLKDAGFAGLLGGFVMSLSFIAFVVAMTNTSVANVVFIISTQTMFLAIFGYFYLKEKVSLVSFISILLAMSGITIMVGDSLTSGSFFGNLVALAIPINFSILVMIIRKNKNLDMVPAIFYSGIFSVIYGLILSESFVFTS
;
A
#
# COMPACT_ATOMS: atom_id res chain seq x y z
N MET A 1 -16.99 -14.39 -12.32
CA MET A 1 -15.55 -14.53 -12.07
C MET A 1 -14.79 -15.41 -13.03
N GLN A 2 -15.38 -16.37 -13.68
CA GLN A 2 -14.68 -17.20 -14.68
C GLN A 2 -13.99 -16.40 -15.81
N PHE A 3 -14.43 -15.18 -16.09
CA PHE A 3 -13.82 -14.34 -17.12
C PHE A 3 -12.45 -13.77 -16.68
N LEU A 4 -12.32 -13.30 -15.43
CA LEU A 4 -11.04 -12.79 -14.89
C LEU A 4 -9.99 -13.89 -14.76
N TYR A 5 -10.40 -15.13 -14.45
CA TYR A 5 -9.49 -16.28 -14.43
C TYR A 5 -9.01 -16.71 -15.82
N LYS A 6 -9.68 -16.28 -16.91
CA LYS A 6 -9.24 -16.51 -18.28
C LYS A 6 -8.21 -15.49 -18.78
N ILE A 7 -8.07 -14.35 -18.09
CA ILE A 7 -7.09 -13.33 -18.47
C ILE A 7 -5.73 -13.74 -17.91
N PRO A 8 -4.69 -13.84 -18.72
CA PRO A 8 -3.34 -14.13 -18.25
C PRO A 8 -2.90 -13.13 -17.17
N GLY A 9 -2.31 -13.63 -16.07
CA GLY A 9 -1.96 -12.80 -14.93
C GLY A 9 -1.04 -11.61 -15.26
N TYR A 10 -0.17 -11.76 -16.26
CA TYR A 10 0.72 -10.68 -16.70
C TYR A 10 -0.07 -9.48 -17.29
N ILE A 11 -1.19 -9.70 -17.96
CA ILE A 11 -2.04 -8.62 -18.50
C ILE A 11 -2.67 -7.84 -17.33
N LEU A 12 -3.15 -8.54 -16.30
CA LEU A 12 -3.71 -7.90 -15.10
C LEU A 12 -2.63 -7.10 -14.34
N LEU A 13 -1.40 -7.60 -14.27
CA LEU A 13 -0.28 -6.90 -13.66
C LEU A 13 0.10 -5.64 -14.44
N LEU A 14 0.19 -5.72 -15.78
CA LEU A 14 0.48 -4.56 -16.61
C LEU A 14 -0.62 -3.49 -16.49
N PHE A 15 -1.88 -3.90 -16.53
CA PHE A 15 -3.00 -2.98 -16.36
C PHE A 15 -3.02 -2.34 -14.96
N GLY A 16 -2.77 -3.13 -13.93
CA GLY A 16 -2.65 -2.63 -12.55
C GLY A 16 -1.49 -1.64 -12.41
N GLY A 17 -0.33 -1.93 -12.98
CA GLY A 17 0.83 -1.02 -13.00
C GLY A 17 0.53 0.29 -13.74
N PHE A 18 -0.16 0.22 -14.87
CA PHE A 18 -0.63 1.40 -15.62
C PHE A 18 -1.56 2.27 -14.77
N CYS A 19 -2.57 1.66 -14.12
CA CYS A 19 -3.48 2.38 -13.22
C CYS A 19 -2.75 3.01 -12.03
N LEU A 20 -1.76 2.31 -11.45
CA LEU A 20 -0.96 2.84 -10.33
C LEU A 20 -0.09 4.03 -10.73
N SER A 21 0.40 4.06 -11.98
CA SER A 21 1.24 5.14 -12.47
C SER A 21 0.50 6.50 -12.52
N TRP A 22 -0.81 6.49 -12.67
CA TRP A 22 -1.65 7.70 -12.59
C TRP A 22 -1.82 8.23 -11.18
N GLY A 23 -1.58 7.42 -10.16
CA GLY A 23 -1.77 7.80 -8.76
C GLY A 23 -0.92 9.00 -8.33
N GLY A 24 0.34 9.06 -8.76
CA GLY A 24 1.22 10.20 -8.48
C GLY A 24 0.80 11.49 -9.18
N PHE A 25 0.37 11.38 -10.44
CA PHE A 25 -0.14 12.50 -11.21
C PHE A 25 -1.39 13.09 -10.56
N VAL A 26 -2.37 12.24 -10.24
CA VAL A 26 -3.62 12.66 -9.60
C VAL A 26 -3.37 13.37 -8.27
N ILE A 27 -2.49 12.82 -7.40
CA ILE A 27 -2.20 13.44 -6.10
C ILE A 27 -1.58 14.83 -6.29
N ARG A 28 -0.69 15.00 -7.26
CA ARG A 28 -0.04 16.29 -7.53
C ARG A 28 -0.92 17.31 -8.24
N SER A 29 -2.00 16.88 -8.88
CA SER A 29 -2.98 17.79 -9.48
C SER A 29 -3.87 18.50 -8.44
N PHE A 30 -3.86 18.05 -7.20
CA PHE A 30 -4.58 18.68 -6.09
C PHE A 30 -3.64 19.59 -5.28
N GLU A 31 -3.18 20.71 -5.88
CA GLU A 31 -2.20 21.61 -5.26
C GLU A 31 -2.71 22.30 -3.98
N GLU A 32 -4.01 22.54 -3.89
CA GLU A 32 -4.64 23.24 -2.74
C GLU A 32 -5.25 22.29 -1.70
N ALA A 33 -5.34 20.99 -1.98
CA ALA A 33 -5.94 20.04 -1.07
C ALA A 33 -4.96 19.58 0.01
N SER A 34 -5.44 19.51 1.26
CA SER A 34 -4.65 18.94 2.34
C SER A 34 -4.40 17.44 2.14
N VAL A 35 -3.32 16.93 2.73
CA VAL A 35 -2.98 15.48 2.73
C VAL A 35 -4.16 14.62 3.14
N TRP A 36 -4.93 15.08 4.13
CA TRP A 36 -6.09 14.36 4.69
C TRP A 36 -7.28 14.36 3.75
N GLN A 37 -7.52 15.44 3.02
CA GLN A 37 -8.57 15.52 1.99
C GLN A 37 -8.26 14.59 0.82
N ILE A 38 -7.00 14.56 0.37
CA ILE A 38 -6.54 13.64 -0.68
C ILE A 38 -6.71 12.17 -0.22
N LEU A 39 -6.30 11.88 1.03
CA LEU A 39 -6.45 10.55 1.61
C LEU A 39 -7.92 10.13 1.68
N LEU A 40 -8.80 11.03 2.13
CA LEU A 40 -10.23 10.78 2.26
C LEU A 40 -10.88 10.47 0.91
N LEU A 41 -10.66 11.32 -0.08
CA LEU A 41 -11.22 11.13 -1.43
C LEU A 41 -10.74 9.82 -2.04
N ARG A 42 -9.43 9.60 -2.05
CA ARG A 42 -8.82 8.39 -2.60
C ARG A 42 -9.35 7.13 -1.91
N SER A 43 -9.41 7.14 -0.57
CA SER A 43 -9.88 6.00 0.21
C SER A 43 -11.36 5.75 0.03
N SER A 44 -12.18 6.79 -0.15
CA SER A 44 -13.62 6.67 -0.42
C SER A 44 -13.88 5.98 -1.77
N PHE A 45 -13.22 6.41 -2.84
CA PHE A 45 -13.32 5.75 -4.15
C PHE A 45 -12.81 4.31 -4.11
N PHE A 46 -11.70 4.07 -3.40
CA PHE A 46 -11.16 2.74 -3.19
C PHE A 46 -12.15 1.83 -2.44
N MET A 47 -12.80 2.34 -1.39
CA MET A 47 -13.83 1.63 -0.65
C MET A 47 -15.03 1.26 -1.53
N ILE A 48 -15.52 2.17 -2.35
CA ILE A 48 -16.62 1.90 -3.28
C ILE A 48 -16.25 0.76 -4.22
N ALA A 49 -15.06 0.83 -4.82
CA ALA A 49 -14.56 -0.23 -5.71
C ALA A 49 -14.43 -1.59 -4.98
N LEU A 50 -13.94 -1.59 -3.73
CA LEU A 50 -13.83 -2.81 -2.93
C LEU A 50 -15.18 -3.38 -2.52
N ILE A 51 -16.16 -2.55 -2.18
CA ILE A 51 -17.51 -3.00 -1.86
C ILE A 51 -18.12 -3.70 -3.08
N ILE A 52 -18.01 -3.08 -4.26
CA ILE A 52 -18.48 -3.68 -5.50
C ILE A 52 -17.76 -5.02 -5.76
N PHE A 53 -16.44 -5.05 -5.61
CA PHE A 53 -15.65 -6.27 -5.78
C PHE A 53 -16.07 -7.37 -4.80
N LEU A 54 -16.25 -7.07 -3.53
CA LEU A 54 -16.66 -8.04 -2.49
C LEU A 54 -18.07 -8.59 -2.79
N ILE A 55 -19.02 -7.73 -3.16
CA ILE A 55 -20.40 -8.15 -3.49
C ILE A 55 -20.39 -9.07 -4.71
N ILE A 56 -19.65 -8.74 -5.77
CA ILE A 56 -19.56 -9.56 -6.97
C ILE A 56 -18.88 -10.91 -6.66
N THR A 57 -17.83 -10.89 -5.84
CA THR A 57 -17.02 -12.07 -5.53
C THR A 57 -17.72 -13.03 -4.57
N TYR A 58 -18.18 -12.52 -3.45
CA TYR A 58 -18.69 -13.36 -2.34
C TYR A 58 -20.21 -13.40 -2.27
N LYS A 59 -20.90 -12.52 -3.00
CA LYS A 59 -22.37 -12.47 -3.06
C LYS A 59 -22.98 -12.46 -1.65
N LYS A 60 -23.81 -13.44 -1.33
CA LYS A 60 -24.48 -13.58 -0.02
C LYS A 60 -23.51 -13.88 1.14
N ASN A 61 -22.29 -14.35 0.85
CA ASN A 61 -21.31 -14.74 1.87
C ASN A 61 -20.36 -13.57 2.25
N THR A 62 -20.52 -12.37 1.67
CA THR A 62 -19.64 -11.22 1.91
C THR A 62 -19.45 -10.93 3.40
N ILE A 63 -20.56 -10.84 4.16
CA ILE A 63 -20.50 -10.55 5.61
C ILE A 63 -19.80 -11.66 6.38
N ARG A 64 -20.01 -12.92 5.98
CA ARG A 64 -19.35 -14.05 6.61
C ARG A 64 -17.84 -14.01 6.40
N VAL A 65 -17.38 -13.79 5.18
CA VAL A 65 -15.95 -13.70 4.85
C VAL A 65 -15.27 -12.55 5.59
N LEU A 66 -15.96 -11.40 5.72
CA LEU A 66 -15.46 -10.27 6.52
C LEU A 66 -15.27 -10.69 7.99
N LYS A 67 -16.25 -11.37 8.60
CA LYS A 67 -16.16 -11.82 9.99
C LYS A 67 -15.11 -12.93 10.19
N ASP A 68 -15.00 -13.86 9.25
CA ASP A 68 -14.07 -15.00 9.32
C ASP A 68 -12.60 -14.54 9.26
N ALA A 69 -12.30 -13.40 8.64
CA ALA A 69 -10.96 -12.80 8.68
C ALA A 69 -10.52 -12.37 10.09
N GLY A 70 -11.47 -12.13 10.99
CA GLY A 70 -11.26 -11.91 12.41
C GLY A 70 -10.22 -10.83 12.74
N PHE A 71 -9.52 -11.01 13.86
CA PHE A 71 -8.49 -10.08 14.33
C PHE A 71 -7.31 -9.96 13.36
N ALA A 72 -6.94 -11.04 12.67
CA ALA A 72 -5.85 -11.02 11.70
C ALA A 72 -6.16 -10.10 10.51
N GLY A 73 -7.41 -10.13 10.02
CA GLY A 73 -7.88 -9.21 8.98
C GLY A 73 -7.89 -7.75 9.43
N LEU A 74 -8.35 -7.48 10.65
CA LEU A 74 -8.34 -6.14 11.23
C LEU A 74 -6.91 -5.61 11.39
N LEU A 75 -6.01 -6.41 11.96
CA LEU A 75 -4.61 -6.03 12.15
C LEU A 75 -3.91 -5.78 10.81
N GLY A 76 -4.12 -6.66 9.83
CA GLY A 76 -3.60 -6.48 8.47
C GLY A 76 -4.13 -5.22 7.82
N GLY A 77 -5.42 -4.92 8.00
CA GLY A 77 -6.06 -3.70 7.51
C GLY A 77 -5.50 -2.44 8.16
N PHE A 78 -5.30 -2.47 9.47
CA PHE A 78 -4.68 -1.36 10.20
C PHE A 78 -3.27 -1.08 9.68
N VAL A 79 -2.41 -2.09 9.60
CA VAL A 79 -1.04 -1.94 9.09
C VAL A 79 -1.03 -1.40 7.66
N MET A 80 -1.92 -1.90 6.80
CA MET A 80 -2.00 -1.43 5.41
C MET A 80 -2.52 0.01 5.31
N SER A 81 -3.42 0.44 6.20
CA SER A 81 -3.91 1.82 6.23
C SER A 81 -2.80 2.82 6.54
N LEU A 82 -1.82 2.45 7.37
CA LEU A 82 -0.63 3.27 7.61
C LEU A 82 0.20 3.47 6.34
N SER A 83 0.24 2.46 5.45
CA SER A 83 0.87 2.60 4.13
C SER A 83 0.13 3.60 3.23
N PHE A 84 -1.19 3.68 3.32
CA PHE A 84 -1.96 4.65 2.53
C PHE A 84 -1.69 6.08 3.00
N ILE A 85 -1.59 6.30 4.31
CA ILE A 85 -1.18 7.61 4.87
C ILE A 85 0.24 7.94 4.43
N ALA A 86 1.19 7.01 4.64
CA ALA A 86 2.59 7.19 4.28
C ALA A 86 2.75 7.51 2.79
N PHE A 87 1.95 6.88 1.91
CA PHE A 87 1.98 7.13 0.48
C PHE A 87 1.58 8.58 0.14
N VAL A 88 0.47 9.07 0.69
CA VAL A 88 0.01 10.45 0.42
C VAL A 88 1.01 11.45 0.98
N VAL A 89 1.43 11.27 2.25
CA VAL A 89 2.43 12.15 2.89
C VAL A 89 3.75 12.15 2.12
N ALA A 90 4.23 10.99 1.67
CA ALA A 90 5.46 10.92 0.88
C ALA A 90 5.32 11.63 -0.46
N MET A 91 4.22 11.42 -1.19
CA MET A 91 3.97 12.04 -2.50
C MET A 91 3.91 13.57 -2.45
N THR A 92 3.50 14.14 -1.32
CA THR A 92 3.48 15.60 -1.10
C THR A 92 4.80 16.18 -0.63
N ASN A 93 5.70 15.35 -0.05
CA ASN A 93 6.95 15.82 0.55
C ASN A 93 8.22 15.36 -0.18
N THR A 94 8.12 14.53 -1.23
CA THR A 94 9.27 14.16 -2.08
C THR A 94 8.83 13.95 -3.51
N SER A 95 9.75 13.61 -4.42
CA SER A 95 9.42 13.36 -5.81
C SER A 95 8.66 12.05 -5.99
N VAL A 96 7.73 12.01 -6.97
CA VAL A 96 7.02 10.78 -7.35
C VAL A 96 8.00 9.65 -7.68
N ALA A 97 9.11 9.98 -8.38
CA ALA A 97 10.15 9.03 -8.73
C ALA A 97 10.78 8.38 -7.49
N ASN A 98 11.10 9.19 -6.45
CA ASN A 98 11.66 8.69 -5.21
C ASN A 98 10.70 7.73 -4.50
N VAL A 99 9.42 8.11 -4.39
CA VAL A 99 8.40 7.26 -3.75
C VAL A 99 8.26 5.92 -4.47
N VAL A 100 8.14 5.95 -5.81
CA VAL A 100 8.01 4.71 -6.62
C VAL A 100 9.26 3.84 -6.52
N PHE A 101 10.45 4.47 -6.53
CA PHE A 101 11.71 3.74 -6.34
C PHE A 101 11.77 3.05 -4.97
N ILE A 102 11.42 3.77 -3.89
CA ILE A 102 11.37 3.20 -2.54
C ILE A 102 10.33 2.07 -2.45
N ILE A 103 9.15 2.22 -3.05
CA ILE A 103 8.13 1.16 -3.10
C ILE A 103 8.67 -0.08 -3.84
N SER A 104 9.47 0.07 -4.88
CA SER A 104 10.04 -1.06 -5.63
C SER A 104 10.95 -1.96 -4.77
N THR A 105 11.47 -1.44 -3.67
CA THR A 105 12.27 -2.21 -2.70
C THR A 105 11.45 -3.13 -1.80
N GLN A 106 10.13 -3.16 -1.97
CA GLN A 106 9.18 -4.00 -1.24
C GLN A 106 9.59 -5.48 -1.25
N THR A 107 10.11 -5.98 -2.38
CA THR A 107 10.60 -7.37 -2.49
C THR A 107 11.79 -7.64 -1.58
N MET A 108 12.66 -6.65 -1.37
CA MET A 108 13.78 -6.73 -0.43
C MET A 108 13.25 -6.86 1.01
N PHE A 109 12.33 -6.00 1.44
CA PHE A 109 11.73 -6.08 2.77
C PHE A 109 10.98 -7.39 2.98
N LEU A 110 10.26 -7.89 1.96
CA LEU A 110 9.61 -9.20 2.00
C LEU A 110 10.61 -10.34 2.24
N ALA A 111 11.77 -10.32 1.58
CA ALA A 111 12.81 -11.33 1.77
C ALA A 111 13.41 -11.25 3.18
N ILE A 112 13.69 -10.04 3.68
CA ILE A 112 14.20 -9.81 5.04
C ILE A 112 13.21 -10.34 6.08
N PHE A 113 11.94 -9.94 6.02
CA PHE A 113 10.92 -10.38 6.96
C PHE A 113 10.63 -11.89 6.83
N GLY A 114 10.66 -12.44 5.61
CA GLY A 114 10.51 -13.87 5.35
C GLY A 114 11.62 -14.68 6.03
N TYR A 115 12.86 -14.21 5.96
CA TYR A 115 14.00 -14.84 6.64
C TYR A 115 13.82 -14.82 8.17
N PHE A 116 13.56 -13.66 8.76
CA PHE A 116 13.48 -13.53 10.22
C PHE A 116 12.22 -14.17 10.82
N TYR A 117 11.07 -14.00 10.17
CA TYR A 117 9.78 -14.38 10.76
C TYR A 117 9.31 -15.78 10.34
N LEU A 118 9.54 -16.16 9.08
CA LEU A 118 9.13 -17.46 8.54
C LEU A 118 10.30 -18.45 8.45
N LYS A 119 11.53 -18.02 8.80
CA LYS A 119 12.76 -18.83 8.69
C LYS A 119 13.00 -19.37 7.28
N GLU A 120 12.55 -18.59 6.26
CA GLU A 120 12.76 -18.94 4.86
C GLU A 120 14.25 -18.79 4.52
N LYS A 121 14.79 -19.73 3.73
CA LYS A 121 16.17 -19.64 3.27
C LYS A 121 16.29 -18.57 2.21
N VAL A 122 17.14 -17.59 2.42
CA VAL A 122 17.47 -16.56 1.42
C VAL A 122 18.58 -17.11 0.50
N SER A 123 18.35 -17.11 -0.81
CA SER A 123 19.37 -17.50 -1.76
C SER A 123 20.51 -16.45 -1.81
N LEU A 124 21.71 -16.86 -2.22
CA LEU A 124 22.84 -15.94 -2.38
C LEU A 124 22.51 -14.80 -3.35
N VAL A 125 21.78 -15.09 -4.43
CA VAL A 125 21.32 -14.10 -5.41
C VAL A 125 20.40 -13.08 -4.75
N SER A 126 19.42 -13.54 -3.95
CA SER A 126 18.53 -12.64 -3.20
C SER A 126 19.31 -11.78 -2.20
N PHE A 127 20.29 -12.34 -1.52
CA PHE A 127 21.14 -11.60 -0.57
C PHE A 127 21.92 -10.47 -1.26
N ILE A 128 22.57 -10.77 -2.40
CA ILE A 128 23.29 -9.76 -3.19
C ILE A 128 22.32 -8.67 -3.69
N SER A 129 21.13 -9.06 -4.17
CA SER A 129 20.10 -8.11 -4.61
C SER A 129 19.64 -7.19 -3.48
N ILE A 130 19.50 -7.70 -2.25
CA ILE A 130 19.19 -6.92 -1.06
C ILE A 130 20.27 -5.87 -0.79
N LEU A 131 21.55 -6.28 -0.83
CA LEU A 131 22.67 -5.36 -0.61
C LEU A 131 22.72 -4.24 -1.66
N LEU A 132 22.51 -4.58 -2.93
CA LEU A 132 22.43 -3.60 -4.02
C LEU A 132 21.25 -2.62 -3.84
N ALA A 133 20.08 -3.14 -3.47
CA ALA A 133 18.93 -2.30 -3.21
C ALA A 133 19.14 -1.36 -2.01
N MET A 134 19.75 -1.86 -0.93
CA MET A 134 20.09 -1.05 0.24
C MET A 134 21.08 0.06 -0.11
N SER A 135 22.11 -0.24 -0.89
CA SER A 135 23.07 0.78 -1.33
C SER A 135 22.40 1.88 -2.16
N GLY A 136 21.51 1.49 -3.09
CA GLY A 136 20.72 2.46 -3.87
C GLY A 136 19.84 3.37 -3.00
N ILE A 137 19.13 2.81 -2.01
CA ILE A 137 18.34 3.61 -1.07
C ILE A 137 19.24 4.58 -0.28
N THR A 138 20.40 4.09 0.21
CA THR A 138 21.30 4.90 1.01
C THR A 138 21.83 6.10 0.22
N ILE A 139 22.21 5.90 -1.04
CA ILE A 139 22.64 6.99 -1.93
C ILE A 139 21.51 7.99 -2.15
N MET A 140 20.32 7.52 -2.48
CA MET A 140 19.16 8.36 -2.75
C MET A 140 18.71 9.16 -1.52
N VAL A 141 18.67 8.51 -0.34
CA VAL A 141 18.31 9.19 0.91
C VAL A 141 19.41 10.17 1.33
N GLY A 142 20.68 9.82 1.11
CA GLY A 142 21.81 10.70 1.37
C GLY A 142 21.75 11.99 0.54
N ASP A 143 21.47 11.90 -0.75
CA ASP A 143 21.30 13.07 -1.64
C ASP A 143 20.09 13.93 -1.23
N SER A 144 19.05 13.31 -0.68
CA SER A 144 17.85 14.02 -0.24
C SER A 144 18.03 14.90 0.99
N LEU A 145 19.12 14.75 1.73
CA LEU A 145 19.46 15.64 2.85
C LEU A 145 19.73 17.07 2.36
N THR A 146 20.30 17.20 1.16
CA THR A 146 20.61 18.50 0.54
C THR A 146 19.41 19.09 -0.19
N SER A 147 18.49 18.26 -0.69
CA SER A 147 17.34 18.68 -1.49
C SER A 147 16.06 18.96 -0.69
N GLY A 148 16.08 18.82 0.65
CA GLY A 148 14.91 19.03 1.52
C GLY A 148 13.82 17.95 1.42
N SER A 149 14.04 16.90 0.63
CA SER A 149 13.08 15.79 0.44
C SER A 149 13.28 14.61 1.41
N PHE A 150 14.16 14.75 2.38
CA PHE A 150 14.52 13.70 3.35
C PHE A 150 13.31 13.14 4.10
N PHE A 151 12.45 14.02 4.63
CA PHE A 151 11.26 13.63 5.37
C PHE A 151 10.34 12.76 4.52
N GLY A 152 10.05 13.18 3.28
CA GLY A 152 9.20 12.41 2.36
C GLY A 152 9.78 11.04 2.03
N ASN A 153 11.09 10.94 1.82
CA ASN A 153 11.77 9.68 1.55
C ASN A 153 11.75 8.75 2.77
N LEU A 154 11.93 9.30 3.98
CA LEU A 154 11.86 8.52 5.22
C LEU A 154 10.44 7.96 5.44
N VAL A 155 9.41 8.77 5.24
CA VAL A 155 8.01 8.33 5.32
C VAL A 155 7.69 7.29 4.25
N ALA A 156 8.23 7.43 3.03
CA ALA A 156 8.04 6.46 1.96
C ALA A 156 8.54 5.05 2.33
N LEU A 157 9.60 4.93 3.15
CA LEU A 157 10.11 3.64 3.63
C LEU A 157 9.09 2.87 4.49
N ALA A 158 8.15 3.56 5.13
CA ALA A 158 7.09 2.89 5.88
C ALA A 158 6.18 2.06 4.98
N ILE A 159 6.05 2.40 3.69
CA ILE A 159 5.17 1.70 2.74
C ILE A 159 5.62 0.24 2.53
N PRO A 160 6.85 -0.04 2.06
CA PRO A 160 7.31 -1.41 1.85
C PRO A 160 7.43 -2.21 3.16
N ILE A 161 7.73 -1.56 4.28
CA ILE A 161 7.79 -2.20 5.61
C ILE A 161 6.40 -2.68 6.01
N ASN A 162 5.40 -1.80 6.03
CA ASN A 162 4.03 -2.14 6.40
C ASN A 162 3.43 -3.19 5.47
N PHE A 163 3.69 -3.07 4.16
CA PHE A 163 3.26 -4.09 3.20
C PHE A 163 3.88 -5.46 3.52
N SER A 164 5.16 -5.50 3.86
CA SER A 164 5.83 -6.74 4.24
C SER A 164 5.24 -7.35 5.51
N ILE A 165 4.90 -6.53 6.50
CA ILE A 165 4.19 -6.97 7.71
C ILE A 165 2.83 -7.55 7.35
N LEU A 166 2.05 -6.88 6.50
CA LEU A 166 0.77 -7.41 6.01
C LEU A 166 0.94 -8.78 5.36
N VAL A 167 1.93 -8.94 4.47
CA VAL A 167 2.19 -10.24 3.82
C VAL A 167 2.58 -11.31 4.83
N MET A 168 3.33 -10.97 5.90
CA MET A 168 3.63 -11.93 6.97
C MET A 168 2.36 -12.35 7.72
N ILE A 169 1.44 -11.41 8.00
CA ILE A 169 0.14 -11.73 8.62
C ILE A 169 -0.65 -12.68 7.71
N ILE A 170 -0.71 -12.40 6.40
CA ILE A 170 -1.39 -13.26 5.41
C ILE A 170 -0.76 -14.66 5.37
N ARG A 171 0.56 -14.74 5.29
CA ARG A 171 1.29 -16.02 5.24
C ARG A 171 1.12 -16.85 6.52
N LYS A 172 0.99 -16.21 7.67
CA LYS A 172 0.71 -16.89 8.94
C LYS A 172 -0.73 -17.44 9.00
N ASN A 173 -1.67 -16.81 8.33
CA ASN A 173 -3.09 -17.15 8.34
C ASN A 173 -3.55 -17.73 7.00
N LYS A 174 -2.80 -18.70 6.45
CA LYS A 174 -3.05 -19.29 5.11
C LYS A 174 -4.44 -19.88 4.91
N ASN A 175 -5.11 -20.26 5.98
CA ASN A 175 -6.44 -20.87 5.95
C ASN A 175 -7.58 -19.83 5.93
N LEU A 176 -7.25 -18.55 6.10
CA LEU A 176 -8.22 -17.46 6.08
C LEU A 176 -8.14 -16.71 4.75
N ASP A 177 -9.30 -16.30 4.28
CA ASP A 177 -9.35 -15.33 3.19
C ASP A 177 -8.97 -13.94 3.75
N MET A 178 -7.87 -13.38 3.26
CA MET A 178 -7.33 -12.11 3.75
C MET A 178 -7.70 -10.91 2.85
N VAL A 179 -8.54 -11.10 1.83
CA VAL A 179 -9.11 -9.98 1.04
C VAL A 179 -9.84 -8.96 1.94
N PRO A 180 -10.55 -9.37 3.02
CA PRO A 180 -11.09 -8.43 3.99
C PRO A 180 -10.07 -7.49 4.65
N ALA A 181 -8.81 -7.87 4.78
CA ALA A 181 -7.79 -6.97 5.33
C ALA A 181 -7.64 -5.69 4.47
N ILE A 182 -7.73 -5.83 3.14
CA ILE A 182 -7.69 -4.69 2.23
C ILE A 182 -8.93 -3.80 2.41
N PHE A 183 -10.10 -4.41 2.65
CA PHE A 183 -11.32 -3.67 2.95
C PHE A 183 -11.23 -2.89 4.27
N TYR A 184 -10.72 -3.52 5.32
CA TYR A 184 -10.49 -2.84 6.60
C TYR A 184 -9.48 -1.70 6.49
N SER A 185 -8.45 -1.83 5.64
CA SER A 185 -7.51 -0.73 5.40
C SER A 185 -8.17 0.50 4.79
N GLY A 186 -9.14 0.29 3.90
CA GLY A 186 -9.97 1.37 3.37
C GLY A 186 -10.80 2.05 4.45
N ILE A 187 -11.46 1.27 5.33
CA ILE A 187 -12.23 1.82 6.46
C ILE A 187 -11.35 2.69 7.36
N PHE A 188 -10.20 2.17 7.82
CA PHE A 188 -9.29 2.93 8.67
C PHE A 188 -8.81 4.21 7.98
N SER A 189 -8.48 4.15 6.68
CA SER A 189 -8.02 5.33 5.93
C SER A 189 -9.12 6.39 5.77
N VAL A 190 -10.37 5.98 5.57
CA VAL A 190 -11.51 6.92 5.56
C VAL A 190 -11.70 7.55 6.94
N ILE A 191 -11.62 6.77 8.01
CA ILE A 191 -11.74 7.28 9.39
C ILE A 191 -10.64 8.32 9.67
N TYR A 192 -9.39 8.04 9.31
CA TYR A 192 -8.30 9.02 9.49
C TYR A 192 -8.54 10.29 8.67
N GLY A 193 -8.97 10.13 7.40
CA GLY A 193 -9.31 11.28 6.56
C GLY A 193 -10.44 12.15 7.15
N LEU A 194 -11.48 11.53 7.72
CA LEU A 194 -12.59 12.23 8.34
C LEU A 194 -12.19 12.94 9.64
N ILE A 195 -11.39 12.30 10.49
CA ILE A 195 -11.02 12.86 11.81
C ILE A 195 -9.99 13.98 11.66
N LEU A 196 -9.05 13.84 10.71
CA LEU A 196 -7.90 14.74 10.57
C LEU A 196 -8.10 15.81 9.48
N SER A 197 -9.19 15.74 8.70
CA SER A 197 -9.56 16.80 7.77
C SER A 197 -10.23 17.94 8.50
N GLU A 198 -9.54 19.08 8.65
CA GLU A 198 -10.04 20.25 9.39
C GLU A 198 -11.15 21.03 8.67
N SER A 199 -11.31 20.84 7.36
CA SER A 199 -12.38 21.50 6.59
C SER A 199 -12.69 20.73 5.29
N PHE A 200 -14.00 20.59 4.99
CA PHE A 200 -14.49 20.07 3.71
C PHE A 200 -14.68 21.17 2.65
N VAL A 201 -14.00 22.29 2.79
CA VAL A 201 -14.13 23.40 1.83
C VAL A 201 -13.31 23.04 0.60
N PHE A 202 -13.99 22.56 -0.43
CA PHE A 202 -13.44 22.55 -1.78
C PHE A 202 -13.57 23.98 -2.29
N THR A 203 -12.51 24.76 -2.20
CA THR A 203 -12.43 26.01 -2.95
C THR A 203 -12.37 25.66 -4.43
N SER A 204 -13.42 26.04 -5.14
CA SER A 204 -13.54 25.92 -6.60
C SER A 204 -12.61 26.90 -7.28
#